data_5442315a7cc106bf36d23b208f311055
#
_entry.id   5442315a7cc106bf36d23b208f311055
#
_cell.length_a   1.000
_cell.length_b   1.000
_cell.length_c   1.000
_cell.angle_alpha   90.00
_cell.angle_beta   90.00
_cell.angle_gamma   90.00
#
_symmetry.space_group_name_H-M   'P 1'
#
loop_
_entity.id
_entity.type
_entity.pdbx_description
1 polymer ?
#
loop_
_entity_poly.entity_id
_entity_poly.type
_entity_poly.pdbx_seq_one_letter_code
_entity_poly.pdbx_strand_id
1 'polypeptide(L)'
;SFSGSALINDDGAFTGQAQRPRLRNIDARHIFKRNPIGNGSAAVIRREVFDAIAFRPDYEAHREWYFDETFRQSEDIECWLRIALSTDWEFEGVPGLLTNYRISAGGLSSATDRQLAAWERMVGKLFSLAPEFFASEAPVARAYQLRYLSRRAISDLDAPRARELSHAWVKTSLKPVREEPLKSATTLAAAYTLSLLGPRFLRQIMSLAARKGATQ
;
A
#
# COMPACT_ATOMS: atom_id res chain seq x y z
N SER A 1 -2.17 16.60 -6.45
CA SER A 1 -0.98 16.61 -5.57
C SER A 1 -1.24 15.83 -4.28
N PHE A 2 -0.18 15.50 -3.54
CA PHE A 2 -0.26 14.77 -2.28
C PHE A 2 0.93 15.12 -1.36
N SER A 3 0.86 14.75 -0.10
CA SER A 3 1.95 14.95 0.86
C SER A 3 2.30 13.67 1.62
N GLY A 4 3.40 13.70 2.38
CA GLY A 4 3.67 12.68 3.38
C GLY A 4 2.71 12.75 4.55
N SER A 5 2.66 11.67 5.36
CA SER A 5 1.80 11.59 6.53
C SER A 5 2.59 11.25 7.79
N ALA A 6 2.38 12.00 8.86
CA ALA A 6 2.80 11.60 10.19
C ALA A 6 1.80 10.59 10.76
N LEU A 7 2.31 9.54 11.43
CA LEU A 7 1.45 8.52 12.00
C LEU A 7 1.11 8.86 13.46
N ILE A 8 -0.17 8.84 13.78
CA ILE A 8 -0.69 9.08 15.14
C ILE A 8 -1.43 7.82 15.65
N ASN A 9 -1.44 7.63 16.95
CA ASN A 9 -2.19 6.57 17.62
C ASN A 9 -3.68 6.98 17.84
N ASP A 10 -4.44 6.12 18.50
CA ASP A 10 -5.86 6.38 18.80
C ASP A 10 -6.06 7.62 19.69
N ASP A 11 -5.12 7.96 20.56
CA ASP A 11 -5.14 9.14 21.42
C ASP A 11 -4.70 10.42 20.70
N GLY A 12 -4.29 10.34 19.44
CA GLY A 12 -3.79 11.47 18.66
C GLY A 12 -2.30 11.77 18.87
N ALA A 13 -1.59 10.99 19.68
CA ALA A 13 -0.17 11.18 19.90
C ALA A 13 0.66 10.65 18.71
N PHE A 14 1.74 11.37 18.36
CA PHE A 14 2.66 10.95 17.32
C PHE A 14 3.40 9.67 17.71
N THR A 15 3.44 8.71 16.79
CA THR A 15 4.14 7.43 16.99
C THR A 15 5.64 7.50 16.69
N GLY A 16 6.12 8.63 16.19
CA GLY A 16 7.48 8.77 15.67
C GLY A 16 7.69 8.18 14.27
N GLN A 17 6.67 7.53 13.72
CA GLN A 17 6.70 6.95 12.37
C GLN A 17 6.02 7.89 11.37
N ALA A 18 6.42 7.78 10.10
CA ALA A 18 5.85 8.59 9.03
C ALA A 18 5.85 7.84 7.69
N GLN A 19 4.90 8.17 6.86
CA GLN A 19 4.90 7.83 5.44
C GLN A 19 5.59 8.98 4.68
N ARG A 20 6.74 8.67 4.07
CA ARG A 20 7.53 9.62 3.26
C ARG A 20 7.58 9.11 1.82
N PRO A 21 6.61 9.50 0.99
CA PRO A 21 6.53 9.01 -0.37
C PRO A 21 7.59 9.66 -1.28
N ARG A 22 7.80 9.04 -2.43
CA ARG A 22 8.43 9.71 -3.57
C ARG A 22 7.52 10.81 -4.06
N LEU A 23 8.06 12.00 -4.35
CA LEU A 23 7.26 13.19 -4.66
C LEU A 23 7.17 13.50 -6.17
N ARG A 24 8.09 12.98 -7.00
CA ARG A 24 8.15 13.29 -8.44
C ARG A 24 8.29 12.04 -9.29
N ASN A 25 8.00 12.18 -10.57
CA ASN A 25 8.04 11.09 -11.56
C ASN A 25 7.17 9.91 -11.10
N ILE A 26 5.93 10.19 -10.76
CA ILE A 26 4.93 9.23 -10.31
C ILE A 26 4.13 8.77 -11.53
N ASP A 27 4.48 7.61 -12.06
CA ASP A 27 3.78 6.97 -13.17
C ASP A 27 2.85 5.84 -12.67
N ALA A 28 2.06 5.28 -13.57
CA ALA A 28 1.16 4.16 -13.27
C ALA A 28 1.91 2.95 -12.68
N ARG A 29 3.15 2.67 -13.13
CA ARG A 29 3.97 1.58 -12.58
C ARG A 29 4.35 1.83 -11.12
N HIS A 30 4.70 3.08 -10.79
CA HIS A 30 5.03 3.46 -9.42
C HIS A 30 3.81 3.34 -8.51
N ILE A 31 2.66 3.86 -8.95
CA ILE A 31 1.38 3.77 -8.22
C ILE A 31 1.02 2.31 -7.97
N PHE A 32 1.12 1.47 -9.00
CA PHE A 32 0.72 0.06 -8.92
C PHE A 32 1.59 -0.75 -7.96
N LYS A 33 2.91 -0.47 -7.92
CA LYS A 33 3.84 -1.11 -6.97
C LYS A 33 3.71 -0.57 -5.54
N ARG A 34 3.38 0.73 -5.43
CA ARG A 34 3.52 1.45 -4.16
C ARG A 34 2.55 2.61 -4.12
N ASN A 35 1.41 2.47 -3.60
CA ASN A 35 0.52 3.62 -3.43
C ASN A 35 1.30 4.83 -2.80
N PRO A 36 1.80 5.81 -3.60
CA PRO A 36 2.63 6.89 -3.10
C PRO A 36 1.82 7.88 -2.24
N ILE A 37 0.52 7.96 -2.45
CA ILE A 37 -0.38 8.84 -1.72
C ILE A 37 -0.66 8.27 -0.34
N GLY A 38 -0.73 6.94 -0.23
CA GLY A 38 -0.78 6.19 1.02
C GLY A 38 -2.16 6.19 1.70
N ASN A 39 -2.92 7.25 1.58
CA ASN A 39 -4.29 7.37 2.08
C ASN A 39 -5.05 8.49 1.34
N GLY A 40 -6.37 8.36 1.25
CA GLY A 40 -7.21 9.33 0.55
C GLY A 40 -7.20 10.74 1.15
N SER A 41 -6.87 10.87 2.44
CA SER A 41 -6.82 12.18 3.12
C SER A 41 -5.61 13.04 2.75
N ALA A 42 -4.56 12.43 2.18
CA ALA A 42 -3.35 13.16 1.79
C ALA A 42 -3.44 13.77 0.37
N ALA A 43 -4.47 13.42 -0.40
CA ALA A 43 -4.64 13.86 -1.77
C ALA A 43 -5.35 15.22 -1.87
N VAL A 44 -4.86 16.06 -2.77
CA VAL A 44 -5.55 17.27 -3.24
C VAL A 44 -5.68 17.17 -4.75
N ILE A 45 -6.91 17.13 -5.25
CA ILE A 45 -7.23 16.79 -6.64
C ILE A 45 -7.94 17.98 -7.29
N ARG A 46 -7.56 18.33 -8.50
CA ARG A 46 -8.28 19.33 -9.29
C ARG A 46 -9.67 18.81 -9.66
N ARG A 47 -10.64 19.68 -9.75
CA ARG A 47 -12.02 19.30 -10.11
C ARG A 47 -12.07 18.63 -11.48
N GLU A 48 -11.33 19.16 -12.44
CA GLU A 48 -11.28 18.66 -13.81
C GLU A 48 -10.79 17.22 -13.90
N VAL A 49 -9.97 16.76 -12.94
CA VAL A 49 -9.55 15.35 -12.86
C VAL A 49 -10.74 14.46 -12.54
N PHE A 50 -11.59 14.87 -11.60
CA PHE A 50 -12.80 14.12 -11.27
C PHE A 50 -13.75 14.08 -12.45
N ASP A 51 -13.93 15.19 -13.16
CA ASP A 51 -14.79 15.25 -14.34
C ASP A 51 -14.29 14.31 -15.45
N ALA A 52 -12.96 14.16 -15.59
CA ALA A 52 -12.33 13.27 -16.57
C ALA A 52 -12.47 11.77 -16.23
N ILE A 53 -12.59 11.40 -14.95
CA ILE A 53 -12.67 10.01 -14.50
C ILE A 53 -14.04 9.62 -13.97
N ALA A 54 -15.02 10.52 -14.04
CA ALA A 54 -16.38 10.25 -13.61
C ALA A 54 -16.96 9.04 -14.35
N PHE A 55 -17.64 8.19 -13.63
CA PHE A 55 -18.36 7.06 -14.20
C PHE A 55 -19.65 6.81 -13.45
N ARG A 56 -20.60 6.16 -14.10
CA ARG A 56 -21.87 5.79 -13.48
C ARG A 56 -22.07 4.29 -13.62
N PRO A 57 -22.13 3.55 -12.48
CA PRO A 57 -22.54 2.16 -12.51
C PRO A 57 -23.98 2.01 -13.04
N ASP A 58 -24.28 0.92 -13.73
CA ASP A 58 -25.59 0.68 -14.37
C ASP A 58 -26.78 0.73 -13.39
N TYR A 59 -26.53 0.41 -12.11
CA TYR A 59 -27.55 0.45 -11.05
C TYR A 59 -27.67 1.82 -10.36
N GLU A 60 -26.82 2.81 -10.70
CA GLU A 60 -26.84 4.15 -10.11
C GLU A 60 -27.59 5.10 -11.02
N ALA A 61 -28.75 5.60 -10.57
CA ALA A 61 -29.63 6.44 -11.39
C ALA A 61 -29.35 7.96 -11.24
N HIS A 62 -28.73 8.39 -10.13
CA HIS A 62 -28.81 9.79 -9.70
C HIS A 62 -27.47 10.54 -9.72
N ARG A 63 -26.32 9.87 -9.60
CA ARG A 63 -25.04 10.55 -9.48
C ARG A 63 -23.90 9.83 -10.19
N GLU A 64 -22.89 10.58 -10.51
CA GLU A 64 -21.62 10.06 -10.96
C GLU A 64 -20.73 9.68 -9.75
N TRP A 65 -19.92 8.68 -9.97
CA TRP A 65 -18.93 8.22 -9.03
C TRP A 65 -17.53 8.61 -9.49
N TYR A 66 -16.69 8.96 -8.54
CA TYR A 66 -15.27 9.26 -8.75
C TYR A 66 -14.38 8.18 -8.14
N PHE A 67 -14.76 7.70 -6.97
CA PHE A 67 -14.25 6.49 -6.35
C PHE A 67 -15.27 5.37 -6.51
N ASP A 68 -14.79 4.13 -6.65
CA ASP A 68 -15.70 2.99 -6.70
C ASP A 68 -16.12 2.61 -5.28
N GLU A 69 -17.32 2.97 -4.89
CA GLU A 69 -17.87 2.77 -3.55
C GLU A 69 -18.18 1.30 -3.23
N THR A 70 -18.07 0.41 -4.21
CA THR A 70 -18.16 -1.04 -3.96
C THR A 70 -16.88 -1.61 -3.35
N PHE A 71 -15.78 -0.87 -3.36
CA PHE A 71 -14.55 -1.23 -2.68
C PHE A 71 -14.57 -0.73 -1.23
N ARG A 72 -14.28 -1.63 -0.29
CA ARG A 72 -14.04 -1.32 1.11
C ARG A 72 -12.54 -1.08 1.41
N GLN A 73 -11.69 -1.50 0.50
CA GLN A 73 -10.23 -1.39 0.52
C GLN A 73 -9.75 -1.28 -0.91
N SER A 74 -8.63 -0.60 -1.13
CA SER A 74 -8.03 -0.35 -2.46
C SER A 74 -8.86 0.57 -3.38
N GLU A 75 -9.88 1.26 -2.88
CA GLU A 75 -10.64 2.28 -3.61
C GLU A 75 -9.74 3.44 -4.04
N ASP A 76 -8.77 3.79 -3.21
CA ASP A 76 -7.82 4.85 -3.46
C ASP A 76 -6.85 4.48 -4.59
N ILE A 77 -6.19 3.32 -4.50
CA ILE A 77 -5.26 2.88 -5.54
C ILE A 77 -5.97 2.57 -6.86
N GLU A 78 -7.23 2.12 -6.83
CA GLU A 78 -8.07 1.98 -8.02
C GLU A 78 -8.24 3.33 -8.73
N CYS A 79 -8.64 4.34 -7.98
CA CYS A 79 -8.82 5.69 -8.49
C CYS A 79 -7.52 6.26 -9.06
N TRP A 80 -6.40 6.13 -8.34
CA TRP A 80 -5.11 6.65 -8.81
C TRP A 80 -4.63 5.96 -10.08
N LEU A 81 -4.80 4.64 -10.20
CA LEU A 81 -4.46 3.91 -11.41
C LEU A 81 -5.35 4.30 -12.57
N ARG A 82 -6.65 4.48 -12.34
CA ARG A 82 -7.58 4.91 -13.37
C ARG A 82 -7.20 6.29 -13.90
N ILE A 83 -6.88 7.26 -13.05
CA ILE A 83 -6.36 8.56 -13.47
C ILE A 83 -5.08 8.40 -14.31
N ALA A 84 -4.09 7.63 -13.81
CA ALA A 84 -2.80 7.49 -14.48
C ALA A 84 -2.83 6.72 -15.80
N LEU A 85 -3.86 5.88 -16.03
CA LEU A 85 -3.99 5.03 -17.21
C LEU A 85 -4.97 5.57 -18.25
N SER A 86 -5.88 6.49 -17.87
CA SER A 86 -6.91 6.99 -18.77
C SER A 86 -6.85 8.50 -19.01
N THR A 87 -5.91 9.19 -18.39
CA THR A 87 -5.78 10.65 -18.54
C THR A 87 -4.30 11.08 -18.65
N ASP A 88 -4.07 12.29 -19.11
CA ASP A 88 -2.73 12.91 -19.13
C ASP A 88 -2.39 13.67 -17.84
N TRP A 89 -3.21 13.54 -16.79
CA TRP A 89 -2.96 14.19 -15.51
C TRP A 89 -1.77 13.58 -14.78
N GLU A 90 -0.91 14.43 -14.25
CA GLU A 90 0.29 14.04 -13.52
C GLU A 90 0.08 14.05 -12.01
N PHE A 91 0.86 13.22 -11.31
CA PHE A 91 0.92 13.17 -9.86
C PHE A 91 2.20 13.82 -9.35
N GLU A 92 2.07 14.79 -8.47
CA GLU A 92 3.21 15.45 -7.84
C GLU A 92 3.00 15.59 -6.34
N GLY A 93 4.01 15.23 -5.56
CA GLY A 93 4.00 15.38 -4.11
C GLY A 93 4.54 16.74 -3.66
N VAL A 94 3.98 17.24 -2.57
CA VAL A 94 4.44 18.43 -1.86
C VAL A 94 5.32 17.99 -0.67
N PRO A 95 6.49 18.60 -0.46
CA PRO A 95 7.35 18.27 0.68
C PRO A 95 6.64 18.51 2.02
N GLY A 96 6.94 17.63 3.00
CA GLY A 96 6.41 17.74 4.35
C GLY A 96 5.51 16.56 4.73
N LEU A 97 5.14 16.52 6.02
CA LEU A 97 4.17 15.60 6.60
C LEU A 97 2.92 16.41 6.93
N LEU A 98 2.11 16.70 5.91
CA LEU A 98 1.00 17.64 6.02
C LEU A 98 -0.31 16.96 6.44
N THR A 99 -0.30 15.63 6.55
CA THR A 99 -1.44 14.81 6.98
C THR A 99 -1.09 14.03 8.24
N ASN A 100 -1.98 14.03 9.21
CA ASN A 100 -1.90 13.15 10.37
C ASN A 100 -2.75 11.90 10.10
N TYR A 101 -2.09 10.74 9.93
CA TYR A 101 -2.75 9.48 9.64
C TYR A 101 -2.86 8.62 10.90
N ARG A 102 -4.09 8.37 11.34
CA ARG A 102 -4.38 7.57 12.54
C ARG A 102 -4.22 6.09 12.25
N ILE A 103 -3.45 5.42 13.10
CA ILE A 103 -3.34 3.95 13.09
C ILE A 103 -4.14 3.41 14.27
N SER A 104 -5.26 2.74 13.97
CA SER A 104 -6.11 2.11 14.98
C SER A 104 -5.90 0.61 15.00
N ALA A 105 -5.92 0.02 16.20
CA ALA A 105 -5.96 -1.42 16.37
C ALA A 105 -7.27 -1.95 15.76
N GLY A 106 -7.20 -2.93 14.86
CA GLY A 106 -8.38 -3.46 14.16
C GLY A 106 -8.87 -2.66 12.95
N GLY A 107 -8.10 -1.65 12.49
CA GLY A 107 -8.38 -0.91 11.26
C GLY A 107 -8.49 -1.84 10.03
N LEU A 108 -9.07 -1.33 8.94
CA LEU A 108 -9.31 -2.07 7.68
C LEU A 108 -8.05 -2.78 7.14
N SER A 109 -6.88 -2.23 7.43
CA SER A 109 -5.58 -2.78 7.00
C SER A 109 -5.09 -3.99 7.80
N SER A 110 -5.79 -4.44 8.84
CA SER A 110 -5.38 -5.59 9.66
C SER A 110 -5.70 -6.94 9.02
N ALA A 111 -6.66 -7.01 8.11
CA ALA A 111 -7.10 -8.26 7.47
C ALA A 111 -6.36 -8.47 6.13
N THR A 112 -5.22 -9.15 6.16
CA THR A 112 -4.35 -9.38 5.00
C THR A 112 -5.05 -10.08 3.83
N ASP A 113 -5.95 -11.04 4.11
CA ASP A 113 -6.69 -11.75 3.07
C ASP A 113 -7.67 -10.84 2.34
N ARG A 114 -8.41 -10.02 3.09
CA ARG A 114 -9.34 -9.06 2.50
C ARG A 114 -8.63 -8.00 1.67
N GLN A 115 -7.46 -7.55 2.15
CA GLN A 115 -6.63 -6.60 1.39
C GLN A 115 -6.11 -7.21 0.09
N LEU A 116 -5.65 -8.48 0.11
CA LEU A 116 -5.20 -9.15 -1.10
C LEU A 116 -6.36 -9.34 -2.08
N ALA A 117 -7.50 -9.82 -1.62
CA ALA A 117 -8.68 -10.01 -2.46
C ALA A 117 -9.19 -8.69 -3.06
N ALA A 118 -9.21 -7.61 -2.29
CA ALA A 118 -9.57 -6.28 -2.80
C ALA A 118 -8.59 -5.78 -3.87
N TRP A 119 -7.29 -5.98 -3.65
CA TRP A 119 -6.26 -5.64 -4.63
C TRP A 119 -6.40 -6.47 -5.92
N GLU A 120 -6.62 -7.77 -5.82
CA GLU A 120 -6.84 -8.66 -6.99
C GLU A 120 -8.12 -8.29 -7.75
N ARG A 121 -9.20 -7.95 -7.03
CA ARG A 121 -10.43 -7.43 -7.64
C ARG A 121 -10.20 -6.12 -8.39
N MET A 122 -9.43 -5.21 -7.82
CA MET A 122 -9.05 -3.93 -8.46
C MET A 122 -8.28 -4.19 -9.76
N VAL A 123 -7.31 -5.12 -9.74
CA VAL A 123 -6.57 -5.51 -10.95
C VAL A 123 -7.52 -6.06 -12.00
N GLY A 124 -8.43 -6.97 -11.63
CA GLY A 124 -9.43 -7.54 -12.54
C GLY A 124 -10.34 -6.47 -13.15
N LYS A 125 -10.79 -5.51 -12.35
CA LYS A 125 -11.61 -4.39 -12.84
C LYS A 125 -10.88 -3.53 -13.87
N LEU A 126 -9.65 -3.14 -13.56
CA LEU A 126 -8.87 -2.22 -14.40
C LEU A 126 -8.18 -2.91 -15.58
N PHE A 127 -8.17 -4.24 -15.63
CA PHE A 127 -7.52 -4.99 -16.70
C PHE A 127 -8.00 -4.59 -18.09
N SER A 128 -9.31 -4.40 -18.27
CA SER A 128 -9.89 -4.00 -19.56
C SER A 128 -9.49 -2.58 -20.00
N LEU A 129 -9.12 -1.72 -19.05
CA LEU A 129 -8.68 -0.35 -19.35
C LEU A 129 -7.29 -0.32 -19.99
N ALA A 130 -6.36 -1.18 -19.55
CA ALA A 130 -4.99 -1.23 -20.05
C ALA A 130 -4.41 -2.66 -19.99
N PRO A 131 -4.88 -3.59 -20.87
CA PRO A 131 -4.54 -5.01 -20.78
C PRO A 131 -3.03 -5.28 -20.83
N GLU A 132 -2.29 -4.63 -21.73
CA GLU A 132 -0.84 -4.80 -21.88
C GLU A 132 -0.06 -4.34 -20.63
N PHE A 133 -0.49 -3.22 -20.05
CA PHE A 133 0.10 -2.73 -18.80
C PHE A 133 -0.09 -3.74 -17.67
N PHE A 134 -1.30 -4.22 -17.45
CA PHE A 134 -1.56 -5.19 -16.38
C PHE A 134 -0.92 -6.55 -16.67
N ALA A 135 -0.90 -7.02 -17.90
CA ALA A 135 -0.23 -8.27 -18.25
C ALA A 135 1.28 -8.22 -17.91
N SER A 136 1.94 -7.08 -18.13
CA SER A 136 3.37 -6.91 -17.86
C SER A 136 3.68 -6.58 -16.40
N GLU A 137 2.90 -5.72 -15.76
CA GLU A 137 3.25 -5.15 -14.46
C GLU A 137 2.57 -5.85 -13.26
N ALA A 138 1.44 -6.55 -13.47
CA ALA A 138 0.71 -7.18 -12.36
C ALA A 138 1.53 -8.24 -11.60
N PRO A 139 2.35 -9.10 -12.21
CA PRO A 139 3.17 -10.04 -11.44
C PRO A 139 4.15 -9.34 -10.50
N VAL A 140 4.76 -8.24 -10.96
CA VAL A 140 5.70 -7.45 -10.16
C VAL A 140 4.96 -6.73 -9.04
N ALA A 141 3.89 -6.02 -9.36
CA ALA A 141 3.08 -5.30 -8.38
C ALA A 141 2.50 -6.26 -7.32
N ARG A 142 2.04 -7.45 -7.73
CA ARG A 142 1.57 -8.50 -6.81
C ARG A 142 2.66 -8.95 -5.82
N ALA A 143 3.90 -9.10 -6.26
CA ALA A 143 5.00 -9.44 -5.37
C ALA A 143 5.26 -8.32 -4.33
N TYR A 144 5.15 -7.04 -4.71
CA TYR A 144 5.23 -5.93 -3.77
C TYR A 144 4.08 -5.92 -2.78
N GLN A 145 2.85 -6.17 -3.24
CA GLN A 145 1.67 -6.26 -2.39
C GLN A 145 1.79 -7.42 -1.39
N LEU A 146 2.16 -8.61 -1.83
CA LEU A 146 2.37 -9.77 -0.96
C LEU A 146 3.48 -9.51 0.08
N ARG A 147 4.59 -8.84 -0.31
CA ARG A 147 5.63 -8.45 0.64
C ARG A 147 5.13 -7.43 1.67
N TYR A 148 4.32 -6.46 1.25
CA TYR A 148 3.67 -5.53 2.16
C TYR A 148 2.78 -6.28 3.17
N LEU A 149 1.94 -7.20 2.70
CA LEU A 149 1.07 -8.00 3.55
C LEU A 149 1.86 -8.94 4.49
N SER A 150 2.99 -9.49 4.03
CA SER A 150 3.90 -10.25 4.88
C SER A 150 4.41 -9.41 6.05
N ARG A 151 4.80 -8.15 5.81
CA ARG A 151 5.22 -7.22 6.86
C ARG A 151 4.08 -6.90 7.83
N ARG A 152 2.83 -6.80 7.34
CA ARG A 152 1.64 -6.65 8.21
C ARG A 152 1.47 -7.87 9.10
N ALA A 153 1.49 -9.07 8.54
CA ALA A 153 1.41 -10.31 9.30
C ALA A 153 2.53 -10.44 10.36
N ILE A 154 3.77 -9.98 10.03
CA ILE A 154 4.87 -9.91 11.00
C ILE A 154 4.55 -8.94 12.15
N SER A 155 4.00 -7.77 11.83
CA SER A 155 3.61 -6.77 12.85
C SER A 155 2.50 -7.29 13.76
N ASP A 156 1.57 -8.05 13.20
CA ASP A 156 0.45 -8.69 13.91
C ASP A 156 0.87 -10.00 14.62
N LEU A 157 2.16 -10.39 14.49
CA LEU A 157 2.76 -11.60 15.05
C LEU A 157 2.10 -12.91 14.56
N ASP A 158 1.49 -12.88 13.40
CA ASP A 158 0.93 -14.05 12.72
C ASP A 158 2.03 -14.78 11.94
N ALA A 159 2.70 -15.72 12.60
CA ALA A 159 3.82 -16.46 12.05
C ALA A 159 3.46 -17.34 10.82
N PRO A 160 2.36 -18.12 10.83
CA PRO A 160 1.95 -18.89 9.68
C PRO A 160 1.72 -18.01 8.45
N ARG A 161 0.96 -16.93 8.62
CA ARG A 161 0.61 -16.02 7.53
C ARG A 161 1.82 -15.23 7.01
N ALA A 162 2.69 -14.75 7.92
CA ALA A 162 3.92 -14.07 7.55
C ALA A 162 4.83 -14.95 6.67
N ARG A 163 4.96 -16.22 7.01
CA ARG A 163 5.76 -17.19 6.25
C ARG A 163 5.13 -17.52 4.90
N GLU A 164 3.83 -17.78 4.86
CA GLU A 164 3.08 -18.06 3.65
C GLU A 164 3.24 -16.92 2.63
N LEU A 165 2.94 -15.67 3.06
CA LEU A 165 3.06 -14.48 2.22
C LEU A 165 4.51 -14.23 1.79
N SER A 166 5.49 -14.55 2.65
CA SER A 166 6.90 -14.44 2.31
C SER A 166 7.31 -15.39 1.19
N HIS A 167 6.87 -16.63 1.22
CA HIS A 167 7.10 -17.58 0.13
C HIS A 167 6.38 -17.15 -1.15
N ALA A 168 5.13 -16.69 -1.02
CA ALA A 168 4.33 -16.28 -2.16
C ALA A 168 4.97 -15.11 -2.94
N TRP A 169 5.44 -14.05 -2.28
CA TRP A 169 6.02 -12.92 -3.01
C TRP A 169 7.35 -13.27 -3.68
N VAL A 170 8.22 -14.09 -3.03
CA VAL A 170 9.48 -14.55 -3.64
C VAL A 170 9.21 -15.40 -4.89
N LYS A 171 8.21 -16.29 -4.80
CA LYS A 171 7.81 -17.14 -5.94
C LYS A 171 7.18 -16.33 -7.08
N THR A 172 6.48 -15.23 -6.75
CA THR A 172 5.79 -14.40 -7.75
C THR A 172 6.78 -13.56 -8.57
N SER A 173 7.75 -12.89 -7.92
CA SER A 173 8.78 -12.11 -8.63
C SER A 173 9.95 -11.77 -7.69
N LEU A 174 11.16 -11.86 -8.22
CA LEU A 174 12.39 -11.42 -7.53
C LEU A 174 12.67 -9.91 -7.69
N LYS A 175 11.81 -9.17 -8.39
CA LYS A 175 11.96 -7.73 -8.57
C LYS A 175 12.09 -6.98 -7.24
N PRO A 176 11.26 -7.27 -6.19
CA PRO A 176 11.42 -6.65 -4.88
C PRO A 176 12.77 -6.89 -4.21
N VAL A 177 13.42 -8.05 -4.48
CA VAL A 177 14.77 -8.33 -3.97
C VAL A 177 15.80 -7.47 -4.67
N ARG A 178 15.69 -7.32 -5.98
CA ARG A 178 16.64 -6.54 -6.79
C ARG A 178 16.53 -5.05 -6.54
N GLU A 179 15.31 -4.52 -6.46
CA GLU A 179 15.06 -3.08 -6.28
C GLU A 179 15.24 -2.63 -4.81
N GLU A 180 14.98 -3.52 -3.84
CA GLU A 180 15.03 -3.21 -2.40
C GLU A 180 15.60 -4.39 -1.59
N PRO A 181 16.89 -4.71 -1.79
CA PRO A 181 17.50 -5.91 -1.19
C PRO A 181 17.42 -5.90 0.34
N LEU A 182 17.71 -4.78 0.99
CA LEU A 182 17.68 -4.70 2.44
C LEU A 182 16.28 -4.89 3.03
N LYS A 183 15.27 -4.23 2.45
CA LYS A 183 13.87 -4.40 2.89
C LYS A 183 13.36 -5.83 2.66
N SER A 184 13.78 -6.46 1.58
CA SER A 184 13.42 -7.83 1.26
C SER A 184 14.07 -8.82 2.24
N ALA A 185 15.38 -8.68 2.48
CA ALA A 185 16.12 -9.51 3.43
C ALA A 185 15.57 -9.36 4.86
N THR A 186 15.33 -8.13 5.32
CA THR A 186 14.78 -7.90 6.66
C THR A 186 13.37 -8.45 6.81
N THR A 187 12.53 -8.38 5.76
CA THR A 187 11.18 -8.98 5.79
C THR A 187 11.26 -10.49 5.90
N LEU A 188 12.10 -11.15 5.09
CA LEU A 188 12.30 -12.60 5.16
C LEU A 188 12.87 -13.02 6.52
N ALA A 189 13.92 -12.36 6.96
CA ALA A 189 14.54 -12.66 8.27
C ALA A 189 13.51 -12.55 9.40
N ALA A 190 12.70 -11.48 9.42
CA ALA A 190 11.68 -11.30 10.46
C ALA A 190 10.58 -12.35 10.39
N ALA A 191 10.11 -12.73 9.19
CA ALA A 191 9.10 -13.77 9.03
C ALA A 191 9.59 -15.15 9.52
N TYR A 192 10.83 -15.51 9.18
CA TYR A 192 11.43 -16.76 9.63
C TYR A 192 11.76 -16.73 11.13
N THR A 193 12.28 -15.63 11.65
CA THR A 193 12.53 -15.46 13.10
C THR A 193 11.23 -15.62 13.88
N LEU A 194 10.14 -14.99 13.41
CA LEU A 194 8.83 -15.12 14.02
C LEU A 194 8.34 -16.58 14.01
N SER A 195 8.55 -17.28 12.88
CA SER A 195 8.10 -18.67 12.70
C SER A 195 8.91 -19.68 13.53
N LEU A 196 10.22 -19.47 13.68
CA LEU A 196 11.12 -20.42 14.32
C LEU A 196 11.31 -20.16 15.82
N LEU A 197 11.41 -18.89 16.21
CA LEU A 197 11.76 -18.45 17.57
C LEU A 197 10.56 -17.84 18.32
N GLY A 198 9.46 -17.66 17.63
CA GLY A 198 8.20 -17.18 18.21
C GLY A 198 8.13 -15.66 18.44
N PRO A 199 6.93 -15.18 18.84
CA PRO A 199 6.63 -13.75 18.94
C PRO A 199 7.41 -13.03 20.07
N ARG A 200 7.73 -13.73 21.17
CA ARG A 200 8.49 -13.13 22.27
C ARG A 200 9.89 -12.71 21.86
N PHE A 201 10.58 -13.57 21.13
CA PHE A 201 11.94 -13.30 20.65
C PHE A 201 11.96 -12.18 19.60
N LEU A 202 11.03 -12.18 18.67
CA LEU A 202 10.93 -11.12 17.66
C LEU A 202 10.69 -9.75 18.33
N ARG A 203 9.80 -9.67 19.32
CA ARG A 203 9.56 -8.42 20.07
C ARG A 203 10.81 -7.90 20.75
N GLN A 204 11.64 -8.78 21.33
CA GLN A 204 12.90 -8.39 21.96
C GLN A 204 13.87 -7.76 20.94
N ILE A 205 14.04 -8.39 19.76
CA ILE A 205 14.87 -7.84 18.70
C ILE A 205 14.34 -6.48 18.22
N MET A 206 13.05 -6.35 18.01
CA MET A 206 12.44 -5.09 17.57
C MET A 206 12.61 -3.98 18.61
N SER A 207 12.49 -4.28 19.90
CA SER A 207 12.68 -3.30 20.97
C SER A 207 14.15 -2.84 21.08
N LEU A 208 15.10 -3.73 20.89
CA LEU A 208 16.53 -3.39 20.86
C LEU A 208 16.89 -2.52 19.65
N ALA A 209 16.32 -2.84 18.49
CA ALA A 209 16.52 -2.04 17.27
C ALA A 209 15.92 -0.63 17.40
N ALA A 210 14.74 -0.49 18.00
CA ALA A 210 14.10 0.79 18.25
C ALA A 210 14.91 1.68 19.21
N ARG A 211 15.49 1.10 20.25
CA ARG A 211 16.36 1.83 21.21
C ARG A 211 17.63 2.38 20.55
N LYS A 212 18.25 1.62 19.63
CA LYS A 212 19.42 2.08 18.88
C LYS A 212 19.13 3.19 17.89
N GLY A 213 17.93 3.23 17.32
CA GLY A 213 17.48 4.28 16.40
C GLY A 213 17.08 5.59 17.09
N ALA A 214 16.78 5.57 18.39
CA ALA A 214 16.43 6.74 19.18
C ALA A 214 17.65 7.48 19.76
N THR A 215 18.85 6.92 19.64
CA THR A 215 20.12 7.47 20.16
C THR A 215 20.99 8.08 19.05
N GLN A 216 20.52 8.16 17.81
CA GLN A 216 21.13 8.87 16.69
C GLN A 216 20.23 10.04 16.23
#